data_bb406d623015b675bc3e0d47e385d149
#
_entry.id   bb406d623015b675bc3e0d47e385d149
#
_cell.length_a   1.000
_cell.length_b   1.000
_cell.length_c   1.000
_cell.angle_alpha   90.00
_cell.angle_beta   90.00
_cell.angle_gamma   90.00
#
_symmetry.space_group_name_H-M   'P 1'
#
loop_
_entity.id
_entity.type
_entity.pdbx_description
1 polymer ?
#
loop_
_entity_poly.entity_id
_entity_poly.type
_entity_poly.pdbx_seq_one_letter_code
_entity_poly.pdbx_strand_id
1 'polypeptide(L)'
;NELTRNGRRSGLTFAPEGGSERIRKVINKMVTEDDLIRTVAAAYGAGWRQVKLYFMCGLPTETDEDVLQIAELAKRVIDTGREVSGRRDIRCTVSIGGFVPKPHTPFQWAAQLGADETDARLDKLRQAIRSDRRYGSAIGFRYHDGKPGIVEGLLSRGDRRVGRVIEAVWRDGARFDGWSEHFSYDRWMAAAERELPACGVDVAWYTTREREEAEVLPWDHIDSGLDKEWLWQDWLDSLDETEVEDCRWTPCFDCGVCPQMGTQIEIGPTGKSLLPL
;
A
#
# COMPACT_ATOMS: atom_id res chain seq x y z
N ASN A 1 11.92 8.75 24.10
CA ASN A 1 11.86 9.88 25.04
C ASN A 1 12.35 11.21 24.44
N GLU A 2 13.21 11.22 23.43
CA GLU A 2 13.66 12.49 22.81
C GLU A 2 12.58 13.14 21.95
N LEU A 3 11.79 12.36 21.21
CA LEU A 3 10.68 12.84 20.37
C LEU A 3 9.57 13.58 21.15
N THR A 4 9.52 13.42 22.46
CA THR A 4 8.47 13.99 23.31
C THR A 4 8.94 15.04 24.30
N ARG A 5 10.24 15.34 24.30
CA ARG A 5 10.86 16.24 25.29
C ARG A 5 10.36 17.69 25.21
N ASN A 6 9.98 18.14 24.02
CA ASN A 6 9.66 19.55 23.75
C ASN A 6 8.35 19.79 22.98
N GLY A 7 7.41 18.83 22.92
CA GLY A 7 6.22 19.01 22.11
C GLY A 7 5.00 18.19 22.54
N ARG A 8 3.84 18.54 21.96
CA ARG A 8 2.61 17.75 22.05
C ARG A 8 2.87 16.35 21.49
N ARG A 9 2.53 15.30 22.23
CA ARG A 9 2.56 13.93 21.74
C ARG A 9 1.55 13.78 20.60
N SER A 10 2.03 13.91 19.34
CA SER A 10 1.28 13.50 18.16
C SER A 10 1.18 11.97 18.15
N GLY A 11 0.20 11.39 17.47
CA GLY A 11 0.10 9.93 17.33
C GLY A 11 1.33 9.35 16.61
N LEU A 12 1.77 8.16 17.03
CA LEU A 12 2.76 7.38 16.28
C LEU A 12 2.06 6.62 15.16
N THR A 13 2.76 6.49 14.05
CA THR A 13 2.27 5.76 12.87
C THR A 13 3.23 4.63 12.55
N PHE A 14 2.67 3.45 12.35
CA PHE A 14 3.37 2.25 11.90
C PHE A 14 2.69 1.74 10.63
N ALA A 15 3.46 1.14 9.73
CA ALA A 15 2.99 0.68 8.44
C ALA A 15 3.30 -0.82 8.26
N PRO A 16 2.48 -1.73 8.82
CA PRO A 16 2.61 -3.15 8.54
C PRO A 16 2.31 -3.49 7.08
N GLU A 17 1.51 -2.66 6.40
CA GLU A 17 1.06 -2.73 5.01
C GLU A 17 0.12 -3.91 4.73
N GLY A 18 0.35 -5.10 5.25
CA GLY A 18 -0.47 -6.30 5.11
C GLY A 18 -1.01 -6.82 6.44
N GLY A 19 -2.22 -7.39 6.44
CA GLY A 19 -2.87 -7.90 7.65
C GLY A 19 -2.21 -9.16 8.19
N SER A 20 -1.87 -10.11 7.33
CA SER A 20 -1.21 -11.38 7.69
C SER A 20 0.29 -11.33 7.44
N GLU A 21 1.04 -12.24 8.07
CA GLU A 21 2.48 -12.41 7.79
C GLU A 21 2.71 -12.89 6.36
N ARG A 22 1.82 -13.77 5.88
CA ARG A 22 1.85 -14.24 4.51
C ARG A 22 1.85 -13.08 3.52
N ILE A 23 0.86 -12.20 3.62
CA ILE A 23 0.74 -11.07 2.67
C ILE A 23 1.87 -10.05 2.83
N ARG A 24 2.45 -9.93 4.03
CA ARG A 24 3.66 -9.12 4.23
C ARG A 24 4.87 -9.70 3.50
N LYS A 25 5.01 -11.03 3.43
CA LYS A 25 6.04 -11.69 2.61
C LYS A 25 5.84 -11.41 1.13
N VAL A 26 4.63 -11.55 0.62
CA VAL A 26 4.30 -11.23 -0.79
C VAL A 26 4.79 -9.84 -1.19
N ILE A 27 4.68 -8.86 -0.31
CA ILE A 27 5.13 -7.47 -0.59
C ILE A 27 6.54 -7.18 -0.08
N ASN A 28 7.28 -8.21 0.28
CA ASN A 28 8.64 -8.11 0.83
C ASN A 28 8.74 -7.15 2.02
N LYS A 29 7.72 -7.13 2.88
CA LYS A 29 7.68 -6.33 4.10
C LYS A 29 8.16 -7.15 5.28
N MET A 30 9.46 -7.15 5.51
CA MET A 30 10.14 -7.95 6.53
C MET A 30 9.83 -7.44 7.95
N VAL A 31 8.54 -7.41 8.31
CA VAL A 31 8.05 -7.01 9.64
C VAL A 31 7.13 -8.11 10.16
N THR A 32 7.55 -8.77 11.23
CA THR A 32 6.74 -9.78 11.90
C THR A 32 5.66 -9.12 12.77
N GLU A 33 4.67 -9.91 13.18
CA GLU A 33 3.68 -9.44 14.13
C GLU A 33 4.32 -9.12 15.50
N ASP A 34 5.30 -9.93 15.92
CA ASP A 34 6.03 -9.71 17.16
C ASP A 34 6.84 -8.42 17.14
N ASP A 35 7.42 -8.03 16.00
CA ASP A 35 8.11 -6.75 15.85
C ASP A 35 7.14 -5.58 16.05
N LEU A 36 5.97 -5.66 15.45
CA LEU A 36 4.94 -4.64 15.63
C LEU A 36 4.49 -4.58 17.09
N ILE A 37 4.19 -5.73 17.72
CA ILE A 37 3.71 -5.79 19.09
C ILE A 37 4.77 -5.26 20.06
N ARG A 38 6.05 -5.65 19.92
CA ARG A 38 7.15 -5.07 20.72
C ARG A 38 7.24 -3.56 20.58
N THR A 39 7.11 -3.06 19.35
CA THR A 39 7.23 -1.63 19.05
C THR A 39 6.06 -0.83 19.65
N VAL A 40 4.83 -1.33 19.52
CA VAL A 40 3.65 -0.66 20.13
C VAL A 40 3.67 -0.76 21.66
N ALA A 41 4.18 -1.86 22.23
CA ALA A 41 4.37 -2.00 23.66
C ALA A 41 5.32 -0.92 24.21
N ALA A 42 6.45 -0.72 23.54
CA ALA A 42 7.40 0.33 23.89
C ALA A 42 6.77 1.73 23.77
N ALA A 43 5.98 1.99 22.73
CA ALA A 43 5.27 3.24 22.55
C ALA A 43 4.27 3.52 23.68
N TYR A 44 3.40 2.58 23.97
CA TYR A 44 2.40 2.72 25.04
C TYR A 44 3.05 2.78 26.44
N GLY A 45 4.13 1.99 26.67
CA GLY A 45 4.93 2.06 27.89
C GLY A 45 5.60 3.43 28.10
N ALA A 46 5.96 4.10 27.01
CA ALA A 46 6.47 5.47 27.02
C ALA A 46 5.36 6.53 27.20
N GLY A 47 4.09 6.11 27.39
CA GLY A 47 2.94 6.95 27.70
C GLY A 47 2.19 7.50 26.49
N TRP A 48 2.40 6.94 25.29
CA TRP A 48 1.52 7.19 24.15
C TRP A 48 0.13 6.59 24.46
N ARG A 49 -0.92 7.19 23.87
CA ARG A 49 -2.30 6.71 24.08
C ARG A 49 -2.96 6.26 22.78
N GLN A 50 -2.35 6.64 21.67
CA GLN A 50 -2.87 6.35 20.34
C GLN A 50 -1.74 6.01 19.41
N VAL A 51 -1.94 4.96 18.62
CA VAL A 51 -1.14 4.61 17.45
C VAL A 51 -2.03 4.57 16.21
N LYS A 52 -1.42 4.75 15.06
CA LYS A 52 -2.06 4.58 13.76
C LYS A 52 -1.32 3.49 12.99
N LEU A 53 -2.10 2.55 12.44
CA LEU A 53 -1.58 1.50 11.59
C LEU A 53 -2.03 1.75 10.16
N TYR A 54 -1.09 1.70 9.22
CA TYR A 54 -1.38 1.75 7.79
C TYR A 54 -1.36 0.37 7.18
N PHE A 55 -2.35 0.11 6.32
CA PHE A 55 -2.48 -1.10 5.53
C PHE A 55 -2.88 -0.76 4.12
N MET A 56 -2.65 -1.70 3.20
CA MET A 56 -3.20 -1.71 1.86
C MET A 56 -4.27 -2.81 1.75
N CYS A 57 -5.23 -2.63 0.84
CA CYS A 57 -6.23 -3.62 0.46
C CYS A 57 -6.16 -3.83 -1.04
N GLY A 58 -6.26 -5.08 -1.48
CA GLY A 58 -6.13 -5.46 -2.88
C GLY A 58 -4.71 -5.81 -3.30
N LEU A 59 -3.86 -6.17 -2.34
CA LEU A 59 -2.52 -6.67 -2.62
C LEU A 59 -2.57 -7.96 -3.47
N PRO A 60 -1.58 -8.23 -4.32
CA PRO A 60 -1.51 -9.48 -5.07
C PRO A 60 -1.64 -10.69 -4.15
N THR A 61 -2.41 -11.69 -4.56
CA THR A 61 -2.74 -12.90 -3.79
C THR A 61 -3.50 -12.71 -2.48
N GLU A 62 -3.86 -11.47 -2.10
CA GLU A 62 -4.56 -11.17 -0.85
C GLU A 62 -5.93 -11.83 -0.81
N THR A 63 -6.22 -12.56 0.26
CA THR A 63 -7.52 -13.19 0.52
C THR A 63 -8.34 -12.38 1.51
N ASP A 64 -9.63 -12.71 1.64
CA ASP A 64 -10.48 -12.11 2.67
C ASP A 64 -9.95 -12.40 4.10
N GLU A 65 -9.37 -13.58 4.31
CA GLU A 65 -8.73 -13.95 5.58
C GLU A 65 -7.55 -13.04 5.92
N ASP A 66 -6.71 -12.71 4.94
CA ASP A 66 -5.59 -11.78 5.13
C ASP A 66 -6.08 -10.39 5.54
N VAL A 67 -7.15 -9.92 4.90
CA VAL A 67 -7.76 -8.62 5.23
C VAL A 67 -8.37 -8.64 6.64
N LEU A 68 -9.03 -9.74 7.04
CA LEU A 68 -9.60 -9.87 8.38
C LEU A 68 -8.54 -9.93 9.48
N GLN A 69 -7.32 -10.40 9.20
CA GLN A 69 -6.19 -10.35 10.14
C GLN A 69 -5.84 -8.91 10.56
N ILE A 70 -6.17 -7.90 9.75
CA ILE A 70 -6.02 -6.49 10.14
C ILE A 70 -6.84 -6.19 11.41
N ALA A 71 -8.07 -6.73 11.52
CA ALA A 71 -8.90 -6.54 12.70
C ALA A 71 -8.29 -7.23 13.94
N GLU A 72 -7.80 -8.45 13.77
CA GLU A 72 -7.18 -9.20 14.87
C GLU A 72 -5.90 -8.52 15.34
N LEU A 73 -5.06 -8.06 14.42
CA LEU A 73 -3.85 -7.31 14.75
C LEU A 73 -4.16 -6.01 15.50
N ALA A 74 -5.18 -5.27 15.08
CA ALA A 74 -5.62 -4.06 15.79
C ALA A 74 -6.14 -4.35 17.20
N LYS A 75 -6.84 -5.47 17.41
CA LYS A 75 -7.29 -5.94 18.74
C LYS A 75 -6.08 -6.25 19.62
N ARG A 76 -5.09 -7.00 19.12
CA ARG A 76 -3.85 -7.31 19.85
C ARG A 76 -3.09 -6.05 20.24
N VAL A 77 -3.00 -5.07 19.36
CA VAL A 77 -2.39 -3.75 19.63
C VAL A 77 -3.11 -3.04 20.79
N ILE A 78 -4.44 -3.06 20.84
CA ILE A 78 -5.21 -2.49 21.95
C ILE A 78 -4.95 -3.23 23.25
N ASP A 79 -4.96 -4.57 23.24
CA ASP A 79 -4.75 -5.37 24.44
C ASP A 79 -3.33 -5.18 24.99
N THR A 80 -2.32 -5.22 24.13
CA THR A 80 -0.92 -4.91 24.51
C THR A 80 -0.82 -3.51 25.15
N GLY A 81 -1.47 -2.52 24.55
CA GLY A 81 -1.44 -1.16 25.08
C GLY A 81 -2.12 -1.05 26.45
N ARG A 82 -3.23 -1.75 26.68
CA ARG A 82 -3.93 -1.81 27.96
C ARG A 82 -3.09 -2.51 29.02
N GLU A 83 -2.47 -3.62 28.67
CA GLU A 83 -1.62 -4.42 29.55
C GLU A 83 -0.40 -3.62 30.03
N VAL A 84 0.37 -3.08 29.09
CA VAL A 84 1.64 -2.38 29.38
C VAL A 84 1.41 -1.06 30.10
N SER A 85 0.35 -0.32 29.77
CA SER A 85 0.09 1.00 30.35
C SER A 85 -0.85 0.99 31.55
N GLY A 86 -1.58 -0.11 31.81
CA GLY A 86 -2.65 -0.17 32.81
C GLY A 86 -3.88 0.70 32.48
N ARG A 87 -3.97 1.23 31.27
CA ARG A 87 -4.98 2.23 30.86
C ARG A 87 -6.10 1.59 30.05
N ARG A 88 -7.31 2.13 30.18
CA ARG A 88 -8.48 1.73 29.39
C ARG A 88 -8.71 2.64 28.16
N ASP A 89 -8.11 3.84 28.13
CA ASP A 89 -8.29 4.86 27.09
C ASP A 89 -7.28 4.73 25.92
N ILE A 90 -6.72 3.54 25.75
CA ILE A 90 -5.86 3.19 24.62
C ILE A 90 -6.67 3.16 23.33
N ARG A 91 -6.11 3.71 22.26
CA ARG A 91 -6.71 3.77 20.93
C ARG A 91 -5.74 3.30 19.85
N CYS A 92 -6.31 2.68 18.83
CA CYS A 92 -5.63 2.33 17.57
C CYS A 92 -6.47 2.86 16.41
N THR A 93 -5.86 3.52 15.43
CA THR A 93 -6.54 3.85 14.19
C THR A 93 -5.99 2.97 13.08
N VAL A 94 -6.84 2.16 12.48
CA VAL A 94 -6.58 1.41 11.26
C VAL A 94 -6.88 2.33 10.07
N SER A 95 -5.90 2.54 9.21
CA SER A 95 -6.04 3.36 7.99
C SER A 95 -5.69 2.52 6.78
N ILE A 96 -6.63 2.38 5.85
CA ILE A 96 -6.49 1.52 4.67
C ILE A 96 -6.40 2.37 3.41
N GLY A 97 -5.40 2.10 2.57
CA GLY A 97 -5.33 2.56 1.19
C GLY A 97 -5.63 1.43 0.21
N GLY A 98 -6.24 1.72 -0.91
CA GLY A 98 -6.33 0.77 -2.02
C GLY A 98 -4.93 0.54 -2.63
N PHE A 99 -4.60 -0.70 -2.92
CA PHE A 99 -3.37 -1.02 -3.64
C PHE A 99 -3.54 -0.68 -5.13
N VAL A 100 -2.59 0.08 -5.66
CA VAL A 100 -2.50 0.39 -7.09
C VAL A 100 -1.12 -0.03 -7.58
N PRO A 101 -1.02 -1.03 -8.47
CA PRO A 101 0.27 -1.45 -9.03
C PRO A 101 0.99 -0.28 -9.70
N LYS A 102 2.29 -0.15 -9.47
CA LYS A 102 3.08 0.97 -9.97
C LYS A 102 4.10 0.52 -11.02
N PRO A 103 4.41 1.38 -12.01
CA PRO A 103 5.54 1.19 -12.91
C PRO A 103 6.87 0.96 -12.17
N HIS A 104 7.77 0.23 -12.80
CA HIS A 104 9.11 -0.06 -12.29
C HIS A 104 9.14 -0.69 -10.89
N THR A 105 8.09 -1.46 -10.56
CA THR A 105 8.04 -2.32 -9.37
C THR A 105 7.73 -3.75 -9.78
N PRO A 106 8.02 -4.76 -8.95
CA PRO A 106 7.64 -6.14 -9.24
C PRO A 106 6.15 -6.30 -9.55
N PHE A 107 5.31 -5.46 -8.95
CA PHE A 107 3.84 -5.52 -9.12
C PHE A 107 3.32 -4.81 -10.38
N GLN A 108 4.20 -4.33 -11.26
CA GLN A 108 3.74 -3.65 -12.50
C GLN A 108 2.90 -4.54 -13.42
N TRP A 109 3.01 -5.87 -13.28
CA TRP A 109 2.20 -6.86 -14.02
C TRP A 109 0.91 -7.23 -13.31
N ALA A 110 0.82 -7.01 -12.00
CA ALA A 110 -0.34 -7.37 -11.19
C ALA A 110 -1.62 -6.68 -11.67
N ALA A 111 -2.75 -7.38 -11.57
CA ALA A 111 -4.06 -6.76 -11.67
C ALA A 111 -4.33 -5.89 -10.42
N GLN A 112 -5.01 -4.77 -10.63
CA GLN A 112 -5.58 -3.99 -9.54
C GLN A 112 -6.95 -4.57 -9.16
N LEU A 113 -7.29 -4.56 -7.89
CA LEU A 113 -8.63 -4.94 -7.45
C LEU A 113 -9.69 -3.94 -7.94
N GLY A 114 -10.85 -4.45 -8.36
CA GLY A 114 -11.98 -3.61 -8.78
C GLY A 114 -12.54 -2.76 -7.64
N ALA A 115 -13.22 -1.66 -7.96
CA ALA A 115 -13.78 -0.77 -6.95
C ALA A 115 -14.78 -1.47 -6.04
N ASP A 116 -15.75 -2.20 -6.61
CA ASP A 116 -16.79 -2.91 -5.86
C ASP A 116 -16.22 -4.02 -4.97
N GLU A 117 -15.19 -4.73 -5.45
CA GLU A 117 -14.51 -5.76 -4.67
C GLU A 117 -13.72 -5.15 -3.52
N THR A 118 -13.05 -4.02 -3.76
CA THR A 118 -12.35 -3.24 -2.73
C THR A 118 -13.34 -2.82 -1.64
N ASP A 119 -14.46 -2.21 -2.03
CA ASP A 119 -15.48 -1.76 -1.10
C ASP A 119 -16.11 -2.92 -0.30
N ALA A 120 -16.36 -4.06 -0.96
CA ALA A 120 -16.87 -5.27 -0.30
C ALA A 120 -15.89 -5.82 0.76
N ARG A 121 -14.59 -5.86 0.47
CA ARG A 121 -13.55 -6.28 1.44
C ARG A 121 -13.45 -5.31 2.60
N LEU A 122 -13.46 -4.01 2.33
CA LEU A 122 -13.42 -2.97 3.37
C LEU A 122 -14.65 -3.02 4.26
N ASP A 123 -15.83 -3.32 3.72
CA ASP A 123 -17.04 -3.49 4.50
C ASP A 123 -16.99 -4.71 5.43
N LYS A 124 -16.46 -5.86 4.95
CA LYS A 124 -16.22 -7.04 5.79
C LYS A 124 -15.29 -6.70 6.95
N LEU A 125 -14.17 -6.03 6.67
CA LEU A 125 -13.21 -5.61 7.70
C LEU A 125 -13.84 -4.66 8.71
N ARG A 126 -14.61 -3.67 8.24
CA ARG A 126 -15.33 -2.74 9.11
C ARG A 126 -16.31 -3.44 10.03
N GLN A 127 -17.03 -4.44 9.50
CA GLN A 127 -17.96 -5.26 10.30
C GLN A 127 -17.20 -6.08 11.34
N ALA A 128 -16.08 -6.72 10.98
CA ALA A 128 -15.25 -7.48 11.92
C ALA A 128 -14.74 -6.64 13.10
N ILE A 129 -14.33 -5.39 12.82
CA ILE A 129 -13.91 -4.45 13.87
C ILE A 129 -15.09 -4.02 14.76
N ARG A 130 -16.25 -3.72 14.17
CA ARG A 130 -17.41 -3.18 14.92
C ARG A 130 -18.20 -4.22 15.68
N SER A 131 -18.18 -5.46 15.26
CA SER A 131 -18.92 -6.56 15.88
C SER A 131 -18.45 -6.87 17.31
N ASP A 132 -17.17 -6.66 17.61
CA ASP A 132 -16.62 -6.88 18.94
C ASP A 132 -16.71 -5.59 19.78
N ARG A 133 -17.71 -5.56 20.69
CA ARG A 133 -17.98 -4.40 21.55
C ARG A 133 -16.82 -4.00 22.48
N ARG A 134 -15.88 -4.93 22.77
CA ARG A 134 -14.71 -4.65 23.62
C ARG A 134 -13.73 -3.69 22.95
N TYR A 135 -13.71 -3.70 21.62
CA TYR A 135 -12.73 -2.95 20.83
C TYR A 135 -13.36 -1.87 19.94
N GLY A 136 -14.65 -1.98 19.62
CA GLY A 136 -15.31 -1.13 18.61
C GLY A 136 -15.19 0.37 18.85
N SER A 137 -15.08 0.83 20.10
CA SER A 137 -14.84 2.24 20.43
C SER A 137 -13.36 2.62 20.52
N ALA A 138 -12.46 1.62 20.67
CA ALA A 138 -11.02 1.81 20.79
C ALA A 138 -10.31 1.77 19.44
N ILE A 139 -10.91 1.10 18.43
CA ILE A 139 -10.37 1.00 17.08
C ILE A 139 -11.10 1.97 16.17
N GLY A 140 -10.40 3.02 15.73
CA GLY A 140 -10.86 3.90 14.65
C GLY A 140 -10.59 3.25 13.29
N PHE A 141 -11.53 3.36 12.36
CA PHE A 141 -11.38 2.83 11.01
C PHE A 141 -11.46 3.97 9.98
N ARG A 142 -10.44 4.09 9.14
CA ARG A 142 -10.36 5.07 8.05
C ARG A 142 -9.95 4.37 6.77
N TYR A 143 -10.61 4.68 5.69
CA TYR A 143 -10.30 4.12 4.38
C TYR A 143 -10.71 5.12 3.30
N HIS A 144 -10.21 4.87 2.10
CA HIS A 144 -10.68 5.52 0.89
C HIS A 144 -11.48 4.50 0.07
N ASP A 145 -12.59 4.93 -0.52
CA ASP A 145 -13.39 4.11 -1.42
C ASP A 145 -12.56 3.61 -2.60
N GLY A 146 -12.96 2.49 -3.23
CA GLY A 146 -12.23 1.89 -4.34
C GLY A 146 -12.20 2.76 -5.61
N LYS A 147 -13.22 3.60 -5.82
CA LYS A 147 -13.38 4.43 -7.02
C LYS A 147 -12.20 5.36 -7.33
N PRO A 148 -11.65 6.15 -6.40
CA PRO A 148 -10.45 6.95 -6.65
C PRO A 148 -9.25 6.10 -7.06
N GLY A 149 -9.11 4.90 -6.50
CA GLY A 149 -8.05 3.95 -6.84
C GLY A 149 -8.10 3.50 -8.30
N ILE A 150 -9.28 3.33 -8.89
CA ILE A 150 -9.43 2.99 -10.32
C ILE A 150 -8.92 4.13 -11.20
N VAL A 151 -9.27 5.38 -10.88
CA VAL A 151 -8.77 6.54 -11.62
C VAL A 151 -7.25 6.69 -11.45
N GLU A 152 -6.72 6.47 -10.25
CA GLU A 152 -5.29 6.45 -10.00
C GLU A 152 -4.59 5.37 -10.84
N GLY A 153 -5.16 4.16 -10.91
CA GLY A 153 -4.66 3.08 -11.75
C GLY A 153 -4.66 3.44 -13.23
N LEU A 154 -5.74 4.02 -13.73
CA LEU A 154 -5.84 4.52 -15.11
C LEU A 154 -4.74 5.53 -15.43
N LEU A 155 -4.49 6.49 -14.54
CA LEU A 155 -3.49 7.53 -14.74
C LEU A 155 -2.06 7.03 -14.59
N SER A 156 -1.79 6.18 -13.59
CA SER A 156 -0.43 5.70 -13.30
C SER A 156 0.04 4.58 -14.22
N ARG A 157 -0.88 3.83 -14.82
CA ARG A 157 -0.59 2.66 -15.67
C ARG A 157 -0.98 2.86 -17.14
N GLY A 158 -1.57 4.01 -17.44
CA GLY A 158 -2.03 4.37 -18.77
C GLY A 158 -0.89 4.78 -19.70
N ASP A 159 -1.17 4.71 -21.00
CA ASP A 159 -0.32 5.24 -22.05
C ASP A 159 -0.89 6.57 -22.58
N ARG A 160 -0.29 7.09 -23.68
CA ARG A 160 -0.70 8.39 -24.26
C ARG A 160 -2.18 8.44 -24.68
N ARG A 161 -2.88 7.30 -24.85
CA ARG A 161 -4.32 7.26 -25.18
C ARG A 161 -5.15 7.83 -24.03
N VAL A 162 -4.71 7.64 -22.78
CA VAL A 162 -5.35 8.21 -21.60
C VAL A 162 -5.34 9.74 -21.59
N GLY A 163 -4.41 10.36 -22.32
CA GLY A 163 -4.39 11.82 -22.51
C GLY A 163 -5.71 12.38 -23.08
N ARG A 164 -6.42 11.61 -23.93
CA ARG A 164 -7.74 12.00 -24.45
C ARG A 164 -8.79 12.02 -23.35
N VAL A 165 -8.74 11.04 -22.46
CA VAL A 165 -9.65 10.97 -21.30
C VAL A 165 -9.41 12.17 -20.37
N ILE A 166 -8.15 12.49 -20.08
CA ILE A 166 -7.78 13.64 -19.24
C ILE A 166 -8.31 14.95 -19.87
N GLU A 167 -8.11 15.14 -21.18
CA GLU A 167 -8.61 16.32 -21.87
C GLU A 167 -10.14 16.39 -21.84
N ALA A 168 -10.83 15.27 -22.06
CA ALA A 168 -12.28 15.19 -22.03
C ALA A 168 -12.83 15.53 -20.62
N VAL A 169 -12.28 14.93 -19.58
CA VAL A 169 -12.65 15.21 -18.17
C VAL A 169 -12.44 16.68 -17.83
N TRP A 170 -11.31 17.27 -18.28
CA TRP A 170 -11.04 18.69 -18.09
C TRP A 170 -12.07 19.58 -18.84
N ARG A 171 -12.44 19.23 -20.07
CA ARG A 171 -13.48 19.94 -20.84
C ARG A 171 -14.85 19.82 -20.18
N ASP A 172 -15.15 18.67 -19.57
CA ASP A 172 -16.36 18.43 -18.79
C ASP A 172 -16.35 19.14 -17.42
N GLY A 173 -15.36 20.01 -17.17
CA GLY A 173 -15.33 20.91 -16.04
C GLY A 173 -14.60 20.38 -14.80
N ALA A 174 -13.90 19.24 -14.88
CA ALA A 174 -13.10 18.74 -13.75
C ALA A 174 -11.99 19.74 -13.41
N ARG A 175 -11.85 19.99 -12.11
CA ARG A 175 -10.80 20.80 -11.51
C ARG A 175 -10.56 20.29 -10.10
N PHE A 176 -9.29 20.23 -9.69
CA PHE A 176 -8.92 19.87 -8.32
C PHE A 176 -9.39 18.48 -7.88
N ASP A 177 -9.38 17.47 -8.77
CA ASP A 177 -9.86 16.11 -8.51
C ASP A 177 -9.05 15.36 -7.42
N GLY A 178 -7.94 15.91 -6.95
CA GLY A 178 -7.25 15.44 -5.75
C GLY A 178 -7.99 15.71 -4.43
N TRP A 179 -9.06 16.52 -4.47
CA TRP A 179 -9.91 16.83 -3.33
C TRP A 179 -11.24 16.10 -3.46
N SER A 180 -11.62 15.35 -2.43
CA SER A 180 -12.81 14.49 -2.48
C SER A 180 -14.10 15.24 -2.83
N GLU A 181 -14.22 16.50 -2.41
CA GLU A 181 -15.38 17.37 -2.72
C GLU A 181 -15.47 17.79 -4.19
N HIS A 182 -14.38 17.67 -4.95
CA HIS A 182 -14.32 18.01 -6.37
C HIS A 182 -14.23 16.78 -7.27
N PHE A 183 -13.85 15.64 -6.70
CA PHE A 183 -13.71 14.38 -7.44
C PHE A 183 -15.06 13.84 -7.88
N SER A 184 -15.16 13.45 -9.15
CA SER A 184 -16.33 12.77 -9.71
C SER A 184 -15.90 11.54 -10.50
N TYR A 185 -16.08 10.37 -9.91
CA TYR A 185 -15.82 9.08 -10.57
C TYR A 185 -16.63 8.93 -11.87
N ASP A 186 -17.92 9.27 -11.82
CA ASP A 186 -18.81 9.10 -12.98
C ASP A 186 -18.37 9.97 -14.16
N ARG A 187 -17.82 11.15 -13.91
CA ARG A 187 -17.25 12.02 -14.96
C ARG A 187 -16.03 11.35 -15.62
N TRP A 188 -15.16 10.74 -14.83
CA TRP A 188 -13.99 10.02 -15.33
C TRP A 188 -14.41 8.82 -16.16
N MET A 189 -15.36 8.01 -15.68
CA MET A 189 -15.83 6.83 -16.40
C MET A 189 -16.57 7.21 -17.70
N ALA A 190 -17.44 8.21 -17.68
CA ALA A 190 -18.12 8.68 -18.89
C ALA A 190 -17.13 9.20 -19.95
N ALA A 191 -16.08 9.90 -19.54
CA ALA A 191 -15.03 10.33 -20.47
C ALA A 191 -14.23 9.14 -21.02
N ALA A 192 -13.88 8.17 -20.17
CA ALA A 192 -13.17 6.97 -20.59
C ALA A 192 -14.00 6.12 -21.57
N GLU A 193 -15.28 5.93 -21.30
CA GLU A 193 -16.23 5.21 -22.19
C GLU A 193 -16.39 5.90 -23.54
N ARG A 194 -16.26 7.20 -23.60
CA ARG A 194 -16.32 7.97 -24.85
C ARG A 194 -15.04 7.89 -25.66
N GLU A 195 -13.88 7.96 -25.01
CA GLU A 195 -12.60 8.18 -25.67
C GLU A 195 -11.80 6.88 -25.94
N LEU A 196 -11.85 5.90 -25.05
CA LEU A 196 -11.00 4.71 -25.12
C LEU A 196 -11.44 3.66 -26.15
N PRO A 197 -12.74 3.38 -26.40
CA PRO A 197 -13.17 2.33 -27.34
C PRO A 197 -12.66 2.57 -28.76
N ALA A 198 -12.56 3.81 -29.20
CA ALA A 198 -11.97 4.18 -30.49
C ALA A 198 -10.50 3.76 -30.63
N CYS A 199 -9.83 3.49 -29.51
CA CYS A 199 -8.46 3.02 -29.44
C CYS A 199 -8.34 1.51 -29.14
N GLY A 200 -9.47 0.79 -29.07
CA GLY A 200 -9.52 -0.66 -28.83
C GLY A 200 -9.22 -1.07 -27.38
N VAL A 201 -9.39 -0.18 -26.41
CA VAL A 201 -9.13 -0.42 -24.98
C VAL A 201 -10.23 0.17 -24.13
N ASP A 202 -10.28 -0.22 -22.87
CA ASP A 202 -11.15 0.32 -21.83
C ASP A 202 -10.38 0.59 -20.53
N VAL A 203 -11.07 0.99 -19.47
CA VAL A 203 -10.45 1.24 -18.16
C VAL A 203 -9.89 -0.05 -17.57
N ALA A 204 -10.60 -1.16 -17.69
CA ALA A 204 -10.16 -2.45 -17.15
C ALA A 204 -8.88 -2.94 -17.80
N TRP A 205 -8.68 -2.65 -19.08
CA TRP A 205 -7.46 -2.97 -19.81
C TRP A 205 -6.20 -2.34 -19.14
N TYR A 206 -6.33 -1.16 -18.56
CA TYR A 206 -5.23 -0.50 -17.84
C TYR A 206 -5.14 -0.93 -16.38
N THR A 207 -6.26 -1.21 -15.71
CA THR A 207 -6.34 -1.31 -14.25
C THR A 207 -6.46 -2.74 -13.75
N THR A 208 -7.56 -3.42 -14.01
CA THR A 208 -7.93 -4.70 -13.38
C THR A 208 -7.45 -5.94 -14.13
N ARG A 209 -6.76 -5.75 -15.24
CA ARG A 209 -6.15 -6.83 -16.00
C ARG A 209 -4.73 -7.13 -15.47
N GLU A 210 -4.41 -8.40 -15.32
CA GLU A 210 -3.03 -8.86 -15.19
C GLU A 210 -2.31 -8.74 -16.56
N ARG A 211 -1.02 -8.44 -16.55
CA ARG A 211 -0.19 -8.25 -17.73
C ARG A 211 0.78 -9.42 -17.87
N GLU A 212 1.12 -9.74 -19.10
CA GLU A 212 2.07 -10.80 -19.42
C GLU A 212 3.51 -10.27 -19.37
N GLU A 213 4.48 -11.16 -19.13
CA GLU A 213 5.92 -10.86 -19.12
C GLU A 213 6.37 -10.16 -20.40
N ALA A 214 5.99 -10.74 -21.55
CA ALA A 214 6.41 -10.27 -22.87
C ALA A 214 5.68 -9.01 -23.35
N GLU A 215 4.73 -8.50 -22.56
CA GLU A 215 3.96 -7.30 -22.92
C GLU A 215 4.87 -6.06 -22.89
N VAL A 216 4.76 -5.24 -23.93
CA VAL A 216 5.39 -3.92 -23.93
C VAL A 216 4.57 -2.98 -23.03
N LEU A 217 5.18 -2.57 -21.94
CA LEU A 217 4.53 -1.71 -20.96
C LEU A 217 4.64 -0.23 -21.36
N PRO A 218 3.65 0.60 -21.00
CA PRO A 218 3.65 2.03 -21.36
C PRO A 218 4.89 2.82 -20.95
N TRP A 219 5.62 2.34 -19.97
CA TRP A 219 6.81 2.95 -19.36
C TRP A 219 8.13 2.27 -19.74
N ASP A 220 8.14 1.22 -20.57
CA ASP A 220 9.37 0.51 -20.97
C ASP A 220 10.39 1.39 -21.71
N HIS A 221 9.96 2.56 -22.18
CA HIS A 221 10.84 3.55 -22.80
C HIS A 221 11.58 4.44 -21.79
N ILE A 222 11.30 4.29 -20.49
CA ILE A 222 11.93 5.04 -19.40
C ILE A 222 12.91 4.09 -18.71
N ASP A 223 14.19 4.39 -18.85
CA ASP A 223 15.23 3.62 -18.17
C ASP A 223 15.32 4.06 -16.70
N SER A 224 14.96 3.16 -15.78
CA SER A 224 15.08 3.36 -14.34
C SER A 224 16.34 2.73 -13.74
N GLY A 225 17.18 2.12 -14.58
CA GLY A 225 18.33 1.35 -14.17
C GLY A 225 18.01 -0.07 -13.67
N LEU A 226 16.72 -0.41 -13.47
CA LEU A 226 16.27 -1.74 -13.07
C LEU A 226 16.11 -2.64 -14.30
N ASP A 227 16.70 -3.83 -14.25
CA ASP A 227 16.48 -4.82 -15.29
C ASP A 227 15.07 -5.39 -15.22
N LYS A 228 14.37 -5.38 -16.35
CA LYS A 228 12.96 -5.85 -16.43
C LYS A 228 12.85 -7.34 -16.10
N GLU A 229 13.84 -8.14 -16.51
CA GLU A 229 13.90 -9.57 -16.21
C GLU A 229 14.08 -9.82 -14.71
N TRP A 230 14.91 -9.03 -14.05
CA TRP A 230 15.06 -9.08 -12.60
C TRP A 230 13.75 -8.74 -11.88
N LEU A 231 13.06 -7.67 -12.30
CA LEU A 231 11.75 -7.32 -11.75
C LEU A 231 10.70 -8.40 -11.97
N TRP A 232 10.76 -9.10 -13.12
CA TRP A 232 9.86 -10.22 -13.40
C TRP A 232 10.12 -11.40 -12.45
N GLN A 233 11.38 -11.73 -12.22
CA GLN A 233 11.73 -12.78 -11.25
C GLN A 233 11.26 -12.39 -9.84
N ASP A 234 11.46 -11.15 -9.41
CA ASP A 234 10.99 -10.65 -8.11
C ASP A 234 9.45 -10.69 -7.99
N TRP A 235 8.74 -10.50 -9.12
CA TRP A 235 7.30 -10.74 -9.19
C TRP A 235 6.93 -12.20 -8.96
N LEU A 236 7.62 -13.15 -9.59
CA LEU A 236 7.40 -14.57 -9.39
C LEU A 236 7.74 -14.99 -7.95
N ASP A 237 8.85 -14.51 -7.41
CA ASP A 237 9.25 -14.75 -6.02
C ASP A 237 8.20 -14.24 -5.03
N SER A 238 7.58 -13.10 -5.32
CA SER A 238 6.48 -12.56 -4.51
C SER A 238 5.23 -13.45 -4.52
N LEU A 239 4.90 -14.07 -5.66
CA LEU A 239 3.80 -15.02 -5.76
C LEU A 239 4.06 -16.31 -4.97
N ASP A 240 5.33 -16.72 -4.87
CA ASP A 240 5.79 -17.87 -4.08
C ASP A 240 6.07 -17.52 -2.62
N GLU A 241 5.73 -16.29 -2.17
CA GLU A 241 5.94 -15.79 -0.80
C GLU A 241 7.43 -15.82 -0.38
N THR A 242 8.33 -15.76 -1.36
CA THR A 242 9.78 -15.74 -1.13
C THR A 242 10.22 -14.31 -0.78
N GLU A 243 10.86 -14.16 0.38
CA GLU A 243 11.40 -12.87 0.81
C GLU A 243 12.76 -12.61 0.16
N VAL A 244 12.97 -11.42 -0.36
CA VAL A 244 14.24 -10.93 -0.88
C VAL A 244 14.91 -10.06 0.19
N GLU A 245 16.14 -10.40 0.52
CA GLU A 245 16.91 -9.67 1.53
C GLU A 245 17.30 -8.27 1.06
N ASP A 246 17.69 -7.42 2.00
CA ASP A 246 18.11 -6.04 1.70
C ASP A 246 19.58 -6.02 1.24
N CYS A 247 19.82 -5.62 0.00
CA CYS A 247 21.16 -5.57 -0.61
C CYS A 247 22.14 -4.61 0.10
N ARG A 248 21.70 -3.83 1.09
CA ARG A 248 22.61 -3.07 1.96
C ARG A 248 23.41 -3.96 2.92
N TRP A 249 22.89 -5.15 3.20
CA TRP A 249 23.43 -6.07 4.22
C TRP A 249 23.84 -7.43 3.66
N THR A 250 23.44 -7.73 2.43
CA THR A 250 23.69 -9.00 1.74
C THR A 250 24.49 -8.77 0.47
N PRO A 251 24.99 -9.83 -0.20
CA PRO A 251 25.60 -9.70 -1.53
C PRO A 251 24.66 -9.04 -2.53
N CYS A 252 25.22 -8.39 -3.53
CA CYS A 252 24.46 -7.77 -4.61
C CYS A 252 23.56 -8.78 -5.32
N PHE A 253 22.32 -8.40 -5.65
CA PHE A 253 21.35 -9.22 -6.40
C PHE A 253 21.44 -9.01 -7.91
N ASP A 254 22.37 -8.17 -8.36
CA ASP A 254 22.56 -7.85 -9.79
C ASP A 254 21.30 -7.34 -10.50
N CYS A 255 20.53 -6.51 -9.81
CA CYS A 255 19.28 -5.94 -10.32
C CYS A 255 19.48 -4.88 -11.43
N GLY A 256 20.73 -4.56 -11.78
CA GLY A 256 21.09 -3.59 -12.82
C GLY A 256 21.29 -2.16 -12.30
N VAL A 257 20.65 -1.71 -11.23
CA VAL A 257 20.62 -0.30 -10.80
C VAL A 257 22.01 0.30 -10.60
N CYS A 258 22.84 -0.34 -9.77
CA CYS A 258 24.13 0.25 -9.44
C CYS A 258 25.08 0.34 -10.64
N PRO A 259 25.27 -0.73 -11.45
CA PRO A 259 26.12 -0.64 -12.63
C PRO A 259 25.58 0.33 -13.70
N GLN A 260 24.28 0.28 -13.99
CA GLN A 260 23.68 1.07 -15.07
C GLN A 260 23.65 2.56 -14.73
N MET A 261 23.44 2.91 -13.47
CA MET A 261 23.41 4.29 -12.99
C MET A 261 24.79 4.85 -12.60
N GLY A 262 25.85 4.03 -12.70
CA GLY A 262 27.19 4.44 -12.30
C GLY A 262 27.30 4.80 -10.83
N THR A 263 26.51 4.13 -9.97
CA THR A 263 26.45 4.37 -8.53
C THR A 263 26.83 3.13 -7.74
N GLN A 264 26.87 3.26 -6.44
CA GLN A 264 27.05 2.15 -5.51
C GLN A 264 26.21 2.38 -4.26
N ILE A 265 26.04 1.33 -3.46
CA ILE A 265 25.30 1.44 -2.20
C ILE A 265 26.11 2.29 -1.22
N GLU A 266 25.59 3.48 -0.90
CA GLU A 266 26.17 4.37 0.09
C GLU A 266 25.38 4.32 1.40
N ILE A 267 25.99 3.76 2.43
CA ILE A 267 25.46 3.80 3.80
C ILE A 267 26.20 4.94 4.52
N GLY A 268 25.46 6.00 4.84
CA GLY A 268 26.04 7.15 5.57
C GLY A 268 26.78 6.72 6.84
N PRO A 269 27.73 7.53 7.32
CA PRO A 269 28.59 7.17 8.47
C PRO A 269 27.81 6.81 9.75
N THR A 270 26.57 7.27 9.86
CA THR A 270 25.64 6.94 10.95
C THR A 270 24.78 5.69 10.68
N GLY A 271 24.72 5.19 9.44
CA GLY A 271 23.84 4.08 9.06
C GLY A 271 24.17 2.77 9.77
N LYS A 272 25.44 2.49 10.00
CA LYS A 272 25.87 1.28 10.72
C LYS A 272 25.60 1.31 12.22
N SER A 273 25.35 2.50 12.80
CA SER A 273 25.15 2.66 14.24
C SER A 273 23.69 2.90 14.64
N LEU A 274 22.80 3.17 13.67
CA LEU A 274 21.42 3.59 13.95
C LEU A 274 20.36 2.48 13.76
N LEU A 275 20.72 1.37 13.17
CA LEU A 275 19.84 0.22 13.01
C LEU A 275 20.50 -1.05 13.56
N PRO A 276 20.47 -1.26 14.89
CA PRO A 276 20.60 -2.62 15.39
C PRO A 276 19.29 -3.33 15.01
N LEU A 277 19.39 -4.31 14.14
CA LEU A 277 18.35 -5.30 13.95
C LEU A 277 18.20 -6.14 15.21
#